data_68528771c1a20fdb7ca5fc729c3e92e7
#
_entry.id   68528771c1a20fdb7ca5fc729c3e92e7
#
_cell.length_a   1.000
_cell.length_b   1.000
_cell.length_c   1.000
_cell.angle_alpha   90.00
_cell.angle_beta   90.00
_cell.angle_gamma   90.00
#
_symmetry.space_group_name_H-M   'P 1'
#
loop_
_entity.id
_entity.type
_entity.pdbx_description
1 polymer ?
#
loop_
_entity_poly.entity_id
_entity_poly.type
_entity_poly.pdbx_seq_one_letter_code
_entity_poly.pdbx_strand_id
1 'polypeptide(L)'
;MAEVAMAEQLRQRITLNPGVMVGKPVIRGTRIPVELVVRMLAQGISESEILQEHPRLQPDDIRAALIYAADVLAHEDVFPLAA
;
A
#
# COMPACT_ATOMS: atom_id res chain seq x y z
N MET A 1 9.97 20.47 1.08
CA MET A 1 10.03 19.42 0.11
C MET A 1 10.44 18.06 0.66
N ALA A 2 10.75 18.00 1.95
CA ALA A 2 11.04 16.73 2.59
C ALA A 2 9.88 15.74 2.47
N GLU A 3 8.65 16.23 2.51
CA GLU A 3 7.46 15.38 2.40
C GLU A 3 7.35 14.73 1.02
N VAL A 4 7.69 15.45 -0.03
CA VAL A 4 7.64 14.91 -1.39
C VAL A 4 8.72 13.84 -1.55
N ALA A 5 9.92 14.11 -1.05
CA ALA A 5 11.02 13.14 -1.13
C ALA A 5 10.69 11.87 -0.34
N MET A 6 10.08 12.02 0.83
CA MET A 6 9.67 10.88 1.65
C MET A 6 8.61 10.05 0.93
N ALA A 7 7.62 10.69 0.33
CA ALA A 7 6.59 10.00 -0.41
C ALA A 7 7.17 9.23 -1.60
N GLU A 8 8.12 9.82 -2.30
CA GLU A 8 8.81 9.15 -3.40
C GLU A 8 9.55 7.90 -2.94
N GLN A 9 10.26 8.00 -1.81
CA GLN A 9 10.96 6.85 -1.25
C GLN A 9 9.99 5.75 -0.84
N LEU A 10 8.85 6.13 -0.25
CA LEU A 10 7.84 5.15 0.16
C LEU A 10 7.23 4.46 -1.05
N ARG A 11 6.97 5.20 -2.13
CA ARG A 11 6.43 4.61 -3.35
C ARG A 11 7.32 3.53 -3.94
N GLN A 12 8.63 3.64 -3.75
CA GLN A 12 9.59 2.65 -4.24
C GLN A 12 9.48 1.31 -3.53
N ARG A 13 8.77 1.25 -2.41
CA ARG A 13 8.52 0.01 -1.69
C ARG A 13 7.44 -0.86 -2.33
N ILE A 14 6.76 -0.32 -3.33
CA ILE A 14 5.69 -1.04 -4.04
C ILE A 14 6.21 -1.46 -5.41
N THR A 15 5.91 -2.66 -5.81
CA THR A 15 6.29 -3.15 -7.13
C THR A 15 5.14 -3.88 -7.80
N LEU A 16 5.11 -3.78 -9.12
CA LEU A 16 4.23 -4.58 -9.96
C LEU A 16 5.12 -5.60 -10.66
N ASN A 17 5.16 -6.79 -10.13
CA ASN A 17 5.97 -7.87 -10.70
C ASN A 17 5.07 -8.99 -11.18
N PRO A 18 4.87 -9.14 -12.51
CA PRO A 18 3.99 -10.19 -13.03
C PRO A 18 4.48 -11.60 -12.66
N GLY A 19 5.77 -11.76 -12.38
CA GLY A 19 6.31 -13.04 -11.97
C GLY A 19 5.98 -13.42 -10.53
N VAL A 20 5.51 -12.45 -9.73
CA VAL A 20 5.16 -12.69 -8.33
C VAL A 20 3.65 -12.78 -8.17
N MET A 21 2.94 -11.74 -8.58
CA MET A 21 1.48 -11.68 -8.52
C MET A 21 0.99 -11.03 -9.81
N VAL A 22 0.29 -11.78 -10.62
CA VAL A 22 -0.14 -11.28 -11.93
C VAL A 22 -1.06 -10.08 -11.75
N GLY A 23 -0.60 -8.92 -12.24
CA GLY A 23 -1.41 -7.72 -12.27
C GLY A 23 -1.67 -7.05 -10.94
N LYS A 24 -1.05 -7.48 -9.86
CA LYS A 24 -1.29 -6.90 -8.54
C LYS A 24 -0.04 -6.24 -7.97
N PRO A 25 -0.15 -5.04 -7.42
CA PRO A 25 0.95 -4.42 -6.70
C PRO A 25 1.22 -5.14 -5.39
N VAL A 26 2.48 -5.35 -5.10
CA VAL A 26 2.92 -6.01 -3.87
C VAL A 26 3.99 -5.17 -3.18
N ILE A 27 4.19 -5.42 -1.90
CA ILE A 27 5.30 -4.84 -1.16
C ILE A 27 6.59 -5.48 -1.69
N ARG A 28 7.54 -4.66 -2.09
CA ARG A 28 8.80 -5.12 -2.68
C ARG A 28 9.49 -6.11 -1.76
N GLY A 29 9.99 -7.17 -2.34
CA GLY A 29 10.68 -8.22 -1.60
C GLY A 29 9.76 -9.20 -0.88
N THR A 30 8.45 -9.08 -1.11
CA THR A 30 7.46 -9.97 -0.51
C THR A 30 6.45 -10.42 -1.57
N ARG A 31 5.56 -11.30 -1.16
CA ARG A 31 4.37 -11.65 -1.96
C ARG A 31 3.10 -11.10 -1.34
N ILE A 32 3.24 -10.08 -0.52
CA ILE A 32 2.11 -9.48 0.21
C ILE A 32 1.51 -8.38 -0.65
N PRO A 33 0.26 -8.57 -1.12
CA PRO A 33 -0.39 -7.53 -1.93
C PRO A 33 -0.67 -6.28 -1.12
N VAL A 34 -0.53 -5.13 -1.79
CA VAL A 34 -0.91 -3.84 -1.18
C VAL A 34 -2.36 -3.88 -0.72
N GLU A 35 -3.23 -4.47 -1.54
CA GLU A 35 -4.65 -4.61 -1.23
C GLU A 35 -4.88 -5.28 0.13
N LEU A 36 -4.11 -6.33 0.43
CA LEU A 36 -4.27 -7.04 1.70
C LEU A 36 -3.96 -6.13 2.88
N VAL A 37 -2.89 -5.35 2.78
CA VAL A 37 -2.50 -4.43 3.86
C VAL A 37 -3.61 -3.40 4.10
N VAL A 38 -4.11 -2.80 3.03
CA VAL A 38 -5.17 -1.80 3.14
C VAL A 38 -6.43 -2.42 3.72
N ARG A 39 -6.77 -3.62 3.29
CA ARG A 39 -7.96 -4.33 3.76
C ARG A 39 -7.88 -4.66 5.24
N MET A 40 -6.71 -5.09 5.71
CA MET A 40 -6.50 -5.37 7.13
C MET A 40 -6.71 -4.11 7.97
N LEU A 41 -6.18 -2.99 7.52
CA LEU A 41 -6.39 -1.71 8.21
C LEU A 41 -7.87 -1.33 8.24
N ALA A 42 -8.58 -1.55 7.13
CA ALA A 42 -10.01 -1.27 7.05
C ALA A 42 -10.82 -2.13 8.03
N GLN A 43 -10.34 -3.33 8.32
CA GLN A 43 -10.97 -4.22 9.26
C GLN A 43 -10.67 -3.87 10.72
N GLY A 44 -9.88 -2.83 10.95
CA GLY A 44 -9.53 -2.42 12.30
C GLY A 44 -8.33 -3.13 12.90
N ILE A 45 -7.62 -3.92 12.09
CA ILE A 45 -6.39 -4.58 12.56
C ILE A 45 -5.32 -3.51 12.70
N SER A 46 -4.67 -3.47 13.85
CA SER A 46 -3.64 -2.47 14.13
C SER A 46 -2.37 -2.73 13.32
N GLU A 47 -1.58 -1.67 13.10
CA GLU A 47 -0.28 -1.82 12.45
C GLU A 47 0.59 -2.82 13.19
N SER A 48 0.56 -2.77 14.51
CA SER A 48 1.34 -3.68 15.35
C SER A 48 0.97 -5.14 15.08
N GLU A 49 -0.32 -5.44 14.97
CA GLU A 49 -0.78 -6.79 14.67
C GLU A 49 -0.37 -7.23 13.27
N ILE A 50 -0.47 -6.31 12.29
CA ILE A 50 -0.06 -6.61 10.92
C ILE A 50 1.42 -6.97 10.88
N LEU A 51 2.24 -6.21 11.57
CA LEU A 51 3.69 -6.45 11.58
C LEU A 51 4.03 -7.76 12.30
N GLN A 52 3.26 -8.14 13.31
CA GLN A 52 3.46 -9.42 13.98
C GLN A 52 3.11 -10.60 13.08
N GLU A 53 2.02 -10.49 12.34
CA GLU A 53 1.59 -11.57 11.44
C GLU A 53 2.45 -11.68 10.19
N HIS A 54 3.02 -10.57 9.77
CA HIS A 54 3.83 -10.50 8.56
C HIS A 54 5.20 -9.92 8.89
N PRO A 55 6.10 -10.74 9.44
CA PRO A 55 7.41 -10.23 9.93
C PRO A 55 8.29 -9.62 8.85
N ARG A 56 8.00 -9.89 7.58
CA ARG A 56 8.74 -9.27 6.48
C ARG A 56 8.36 -7.82 6.23
N LEU A 57 7.22 -7.39 6.77
CA LEU A 57 6.78 -6.01 6.62
C LEU A 57 7.46 -5.12 7.63
N GLN A 58 7.75 -3.91 7.21
CA GLN A 58 8.25 -2.83 8.06
C GLN A 58 7.16 -1.77 8.18
N PRO A 59 7.22 -0.91 9.22
CA PRO A 59 6.22 0.15 9.37
C PRO A 59 6.06 1.01 8.12
N ASP A 60 7.16 1.31 7.44
CA ASP A 60 7.11 2.12 6.22
C ASP A 60 6.41 1.40 5.08
N ASP A 61 6.36 0.07 5.09
CA ASP A 61 5.63 -0.67 4.07
C ASP A 61 4.12 -0.44 4.18
N ILE A 62 3.62 -0.31 5.41
CA ILE A 62 2.21 0.00 5.63
C ILE A 62 1.89 1.39 5.11
N ARG A 63 2.76 2.36 5.39
CA ARG A 63 2.57 3.72 4.88
C ARG A 63 2.64 3.75 3.37
N ALA A 64 3.57 2.99 2.77
CA ALA A 64 3.68 2.88 1.32
C ALA A 64 2.40 2.32 0.71
N ALA A 65 1.81 1.32 1.33
CA ALA A 65 0.55 0.75 0.86
C ALA A 65 -0.57 1.79 0.84
N LEU A 66 -0.65 2.61 1.88
CA LEU A 66 -1.65 3.66 1.97
C LEU A 66 -1.41 4.75 0.92
N ILE A 67 -0.16 5.13 0.68
CA ILE A 67 0.17 6.10 -0.37
C ILE A 67 -0.23 5.56 -1.73
N TYR A 68 0.06 4.29 -2.00
CA TYR A 68 -0.33 3.68 -3.27
C TYR A 68 -1.84 3.71 -3.45
N ALA A 69 -2.59 3.35 -2.42
CA ALA A 69 -4.05 3.38 -2.47
C ALA A 69 -4.56 4.80 -2.74
N ALA A 70 -3.97 5.79 -2.09
CA ALA A 70 -4.34 7.18 -2.29
C ALA A 70 -4.05 7.64 -3.71
N ASP A 71 -2.89 7.24 -4.25
CA ASP A 71 -2.51 7.59 -5.63
C ASP A 71 -3.49 6.99 -6.64
N VAL A 72 -3.88 5.74 -6.44
CA VAL A 72 -4.86 5.07 -7.32
C VAL A 72 -6.18 5.80 -7.29
N LEU A 73 -6.68 6.11 -6.11
CA LEU A 73 -7.95 6.81 -5.97
C LEU A 73 -7.90 8.22 -6.56
N ALA A 74 -6.76 8.88 -6.45
CA ALA A 74 -6.60 10.23 -6.99
C ALA A 74 -6.64 10.25 -8.52
N HIS A 75 -6.35 9.12 -9.17
CA HIS A 75 -6.35 9.02 -10.63
C HIS A 75 -7.64 8.45 -11.19
N GLU A 76 -8.58 8.03 -10.35
CA GLU A 76 -9.86 7.55 -10.82
C GLU A 76 -10.80 8.71 -11.13
N ASP A 77 -11.57 8.56 -12.21
CA ASP A 77 -12.65 9.50 -12.50
C ASP A 77 -13.81 9.18 -11.57
N VAL A 78 -13.79 9.84 -10.43
CA VAL A 78 -14.85 9.67 -9.44
C VAL A 78 -15.84 10.81 -9.61
N PHE A 79 -17.05 10.48 -10.01
CA PHE A 79 -18.12 11.46 -10.06
C PHE A 79 -18.76 11.53 -8.67
N PRO A 80 -18.84 12.71 -8.08
CA PRO A 80 -19.46 12.81 -6.77
C PRO A 80 -20.88 12.32 -6.85
N LEU A 81 -21.23 11.46 -5.92
CA LEU A 81 -22.62 11.04 -5.79
C LEU A 81 -23.43 12.29 -5.46
N ALA A 82 -24.55 12.42 -6.14
CA ALA A 82 -25.44 13.54 -5.87
C ALA A 82 -25.83 13.49 -4.41
N ALA A 83 -25.36 14.45 -3.68
CA ALA A 83 -25.65 14.53 -2.25
C ALA A 83 -26.83 15.43 -2.04
#